data_831c9242595054e943a92731bb55da72
#
_entry.id   831c9242595054e943a92731bb55da72
#
_cell.length_a   1.000
_cell.length_b   1.000
_cell.length_c   1.000
_cell.angle_alpha   90.00
_cell.angle_beta   90.00
_cell.angle_gamma   90.00
#
_symmetry.space_group_name_H-M   'P 1'
#
loop_
_entity.id
_entity.type
_entity.pdbx_description
1 polymer ?
#
loop_
_entity_poly.entity_id
_entity_poly.type
_entity_poly.pdbx_seq_one_letter_code
_entity_poly.pdbx_strand_id
1 'polypeptide(L)'
;MIETVRLTMAQALVRFLENQYIDVDGVVTPFVRGVFIIPGHGNVVGLGQALTQEAHRLEVYQGKNEQGMAQAAVAFAKQMKRKQICVATSSIGPGAANMVTACGTATANNIPLLVLPGDTYACRQPDPVLQQVEHINSMATTTNDAFKAVCRYWDRIVRPEQLMS
;
A
#
# COMPACT_ATOMS: atom_id res chain seq x y z
N MET A 1 26.75 10.19 -17.79
CA MET A 1 25.71 9.22 -18.23
C MET A 1 24.76 9.04 -17.05
N ILE A 2 23.45 9.11 -17.29
CA ILE A 2 22.47 8.77 -16.27
C ILE A 2 22.48 7.24 -16.18
N GLU A 3 22.82 6.72 -15.00
CA GLU A 3 22.76 5.29 -14.75
C GLU A 3 21.29 4.87 -14.67
N THR A 4 20.90 3.93 -15.52
CA THR A 4 19.54 3.40 -15.54
C THR A 4 19.53 1.99 -14.96
N VAL A 5 18.49 1.66 -14.20
CA VAL A 5 18.27 0.32 -13.65
C VAL A 5 16.94 -0.22 -14.14
N ARG A 6 16.91 -1.50 -14.47
CA ARG A 6 15.67 -2.20 -14.84
C ARG A 6 15.04 -2.84 -13.60
N LEU A 7 13.81 -2.47 -13.30
CA LEU A 7 13.06 -2.95 -12.15
C LEU A 7 11.66 -3.42 -12.57
N THR A 8 11.09 -4.34 -11.81
CA THR A 8 9.64 -4.53 -11.79
C THR A 8 8.97 -3.35 -11.09
N MET A 9 7.66 -3.16 -11.29
CA MET A 9 6.90 -2.14 -10.58
C MET A 9 7.00 -2.30 -9.06
N ALA A 10 6.93 -3.54 -8.56
CA ALA A 10 7.02 -3.81 -7.12
C ALA A 10 8.42 -3.47 -6.55
N GLN A 11 9.49 -3.79 -7.27
CA GLN A 11 10.84 -3.39 -6.88
C GLN A 11 11.02 -1.86 -6.87
N ALA A 12 10.47 -1.19 -7.88
CA ALA A 12 10.47 0.28 -7.91
C ALA A 12 9.71 0.87 -6.74
N LEU A 13 8.56 0.31 -6.38
CA LEU A 13 7.76 0.74 -5.22
C LEU A 13 8.53 0.55 -3.91
N VAL A 14 9.19 -0.59 -3.69
CA VAL A 14 10.01 -0.81 -2.49
C VAL A 14 11.11 0.24 -2.39
N ARG A 15 11.83 0.50 -3.47
CA ARG A 15 12.86 1.55 -3.52
C ARG A 15 12.29 2.95 -3.31
N PHE A 16 11.12 3.24 -3.85
CA PHE A 16 10.43 4.51 -3.61
C PHE A 16 10.12 4.70 -2.12
N LEU A 17 9.53 3.69 -1.48
CA LEU A 17 9.16 3.76 -0.07
C LEU A 17 10.38 3.93 0.85
N GLU A 18 11.47 3.21 0.61
CA GLU A 18 12.66 3.31 1.45
C GLU A 18 13.40 4.64 1.31
N ASN A 19 13.20 5.36 0.21
CA ASN A 19 13.82 6.65 -0.07
C ASN A 19 12.93 7.85 0.33
N GLN A 20 11.88 7.62 1.09
CA GLN A 20 11.07 8.70 1.66
C GLN A 20 11.68 9.17 2.98
N TYR A 21 12.00 10.45 3.05
CA TYR A 21 12.58 11.09 4.22
C TYR A 21 11.75 12.30 4.66
N ILE A 22 11.82 12.63 5.92
CA ILE A 22 11.21 13.82 6.49
C ILE A 22 12.27 14.60 7.27
N ASP A 23 12.26 15.90 7.11
CA ASP A 23 13.04 16.82 7.93
C ASP A 23 12.15 17.44 9.00
N VAL A 24 12.54 17.29 10.25
CA VAL A 24 11.88 17.93 11.39
C VAL A 24 12.94 18.62 12.24
N ASP A 25 12.88 19.93 12.28
CA ASP A 25 13.80 20.77 13.04
C ASP A 25 15.29 20.52 12.69
N GLY A 26 15.57 20.30 11.40
CA GLY A 26 16.91 20.02 10.88
C GLY A 26 17.39 18.59 11.07
N VAL A 27 16.54 17.69 11.56
CA VAL A 27 16.84 16.27 11.70
C VAL A 27 16.14 15.50 10.60
N VAL A 28 16.91 15.02 9.63
CA VAL A 28 16.42 14.20 8.52
C VAL A 28 16.32 12.72 8.95
N THR A 29 15.15 12.15 8.85
CA THR A 29 14.90 10.75 9.21
C THR A 29 14.13 10.01 8.12
N PRO A 30 14.32 8.69 7.97
CA PRO A 30 13.44 7.89 7.11
C PRO A 30 11.98 8.00 7.55
N PHE A 31 11.10 8.35 6.61
CA PHE A 31 9.68 8.49 6.91
C PHE A 31 8.95 7.14 6.96
N VAL A 32 9.28 6.23 6.03
CA VAL A 32 8.70 4.88 6.03
C VAL A 32 9.61 3.92 6.78
N ARG A 33 9.13 3.40 7.91
CA ARG A 33 9.85 2.45 8.75
C ARG A 33 9.77 1.03 8.22
N GLY A 34 8.58 0.61 7.81
CA GLY A 34 8.35 -0.76 7.40
C GLY A 34 6.99 -0.97 6.76
N VAL A 35 6.68 -2.22 6.47
CA VAL A 35 5.47 -2.66 5.77
C VAL A 35 4.79 -3.77 6.56
N PHE A 36 3.54 -3.57 6.93
CA PHE A 36 2.64 -4.63 7.35
C PHE A 36 2.07 -5.32 6.11
N ILE A 37 2.27 -6.62 5.98
CA ILE A 37 1.87 -7.40 4.80
C ILE A 37 1.14 -8.68 5.16
N ILE A 38 0.12 -9.00 4.38
CA ILE A 38 -0.38 -10.36 4.20
C ILE A 38 -0.10 -10.76 2.76
N PRO A 39 0.80 -11.71 2.50
CA PRO A 39 1.01 -12.25 1.16
C PRO A 39 -0.25 -13.00 0.71
N GLY A 40 -0.92 -12.46 -0.27
CA GLY A 40 -2.19 -13.01 -0.74
C GLY A 40 -2.40 -12.77 -2.22
N HIS A 41 -3.60 -13.11 -2.70
CA HIS A 41 -3.98 -12.93 -4.09
C HIS A 41 -3.82 -11.47 -4.51
N GLY A 42 -3.11 -11.25 -5.62
CA GLY A 42 -2.84 -9.92 -6.18
C GLY A 42 -1.54 -9.25 -5.71
N ASN A 43 -0.90 -9.67 -4.61
CA ASN A 43 0.32 -9.02 -4.13
C ASN A 43 1.50 -9.96 -3.84
N VAL A 44 1.30 -11.28 -3.74
CA VAL A 44 2.36 -12.20 -3.29
C VAL A 44 3.53 -12.31 -4.27
N VAL A 45 3.26 -12.43 -5.57
CA VAL A 45 4.29 -12.53 -6.61
C VAL A 45 4.81 -11.18 -7.12
N GLY A 46 4.27 -10.10 -6.60
CA GLY A 46 4.75 -8.75 -6.88
C GLY A 46 5.44 -8.17 -5.65
N LEU A 47 4.67 -7.50 -4.80
CA LEU A 47 5.20 -6.79 -3.64
C LEU A 47 5.81 -7.75 -2.60
N GLY A 48 5.17 -8.89 -2.34
CA GLY A 48 5.72 -9.90 -1.41
C GLY A 48 7.08 -10.41 -1.88
N GLN A 49 7.22 -10.71 -3.17
CA GLN A 49 8.50 -11.13 -3.73
C GLN A 49 9.56 -10.03 -3.66
N ALA A 50 9.21 -8.79 -4.01
CA ALA A 50 10.14 -7.67 -3.96
C ALA A 50 10.66 -7.41 -2.54
N LEU A 51 9.78 -7.47 -1.53
CA LEU A 51 10.14 -7.34 -0.12
C LEU A 51 10.99 -8.50 0.43
N THR A 52 11.06 -9.63 -0.27
CA THR A 52 11.83 -10.80 0.16
C THR A 52 13.19 -10.90 -0.54
N GLN A 53 13.25 -10.46 -1.80
CA GLN A 53 14.42 -10.67 -2.67
C GLN A 53 15.33 -9.45 -2.77
N GLU A 54 14.79 -8.25 -2.62
CA GLU A 54 15.57 -7.01 -2.72
C GLU A 54 16.23 -6.68 -1.37
N ALA A 55 17.45 -6.18 -1.44
CA ALA A 55 18.08 -5.56 -0.28
C ALA A 55 17.44 -4.19 -0.04
N HIS A 56 16.80 -4.02 1.10
CA HIS A 56 16.17 -2.76 1.52
C HIS A 56 16.21 -2.62 3.05
N ARG A 57 16.00 -1.39 3.54
CA ARG A 57 15.97 -1.10 4.98
C ARG A 57 14.58 -1.23 5.64
N LEU A 58 13.53 -1.47 4.85
CA LEU A 58 12.17 -1.56 5.38
C LEU A 58 12.02 -2.82 6.23
N GLU A 59 11.45 -2.68 7.42
CA GLU A 59 11.06 -3.82 8.25
C GLU A 59 9.77 -4.43 7.72
N VAL A 60 9.73 -5.75 7.60
CA VAL A 60 8.56 -6.48 7.06
C VAL A 60 7.86 -7.22 8.19
N TYR A 61 6.60 -6.89 8.42
CA TYR A 61 5.77 -7.47 9.46
C TYR A 61 4.62 -8.25 8.83
N GLN A 62 4.68 -9.57 8.92
CA GLN A 62 3.58 -10.40 8.46
C GLN A 62 2.44 -10.39 9.49
N GLY A 63 1.27 -9.93 9.07
CA GLY A 63 0.07 -9.97 9.87
C GLY A 63 -0.84 -11.16 9.56
N LYS A 64 -1.96 -11.21 10.27
CA LYS A 64 -2.99 -12.26 10.09
C LYS A 64 -4.35 -11.68 9.73
N ASN A 65 -4.49 -10.37 9.76
CA ASN A 65 -5.74 -9.67 9.47
C ASN A 65 -5.43 -8.24 8.99
N GLU A 66 -6.00 -7.84 7.87
CA GLU A 66 -5.70 -6.56 7.21
C GLU A 66 -6.18 -5.36 8.02
N GLN A 67 -7.35 -5.46 8.65
CA GLN A 67 -7.86 -4.40 9.53
C GLN A 67 -6.92 -4.18 10.71
N GLY A 68 -6.50 -5.27 11.36
CA GLY A 68 -5.57 -5.23 12.49
C GLY A 68 -4.23 -4.60 12.10
N MET A 69 -3.68 -4.97 10.93
CA MET A 69 -2.43 -4.40 10.41
C MET A 69 -2.56 -2.90 10.12
N ALA A 70 -3.62 -2.50 9.44
CA ALA A 70 -3.85 -1.10 9.13
C ALA A 70 -4.05 -0.26 10.41
N GLN A 71 -4.76 -0.78 11.42
CA GLN A 71 -4.89 -0.14 12.73
C GLN A 71 -3.56 -0.09 13.48
N ALA A 72 -2.72 -1.13 13.39
CA ALA A 72 -1.37 -1.12 13.95
C ALA A 72 -0.50 -0.05 13.29
N ALA A 73 -0.60 0.13 11.97
CA ALA A 73 0.08 1.21 11.26
C ALA A 73 -0.38 2.61 11.72
N VAL A 74 -1.70 2.79 11.95
CA VAL A 74 -2.25 4.03 12.53
C VAL A 74 -1.68 4.27 13.94
N ALA A 75 -1.67 3.23 14.78
CA ALA A 75 -1.14 3.33 16.14
C ALA A 75 0.37 3.63 16.15
N PHE A 76 1.13 2.99 15.26
CA PHE A 76 2.56 3.27 15.07
C PHE A 76 2.81 4.74 14.71
N ALA A 77 2.13 5.25 13.69
CA ALA A 77 2.29 6.64 13.25
C ALA A 77 1.91 7.64 14.37
N LYS A 78 0.88 7.33 15.16
CA LYS A 78 0.50 8.11 16.34
C LYS A 78 1.60 8.11 17.40
N GLN A 79 2.15 6.93 17.74
CA GLN A 79 3.22 6.77 18.71
C GLN A 79 4.49 7.50 18.27
N MET A 80 4.81 7.46 16.99
CA MET A 80 5.94 8.18 16.38
C MET A 80 5.66 9.67 16.18
N LYS A 81 4.57 10.21 16.75
CA LYS A 81 4.18 11.62 16.63
C LYS A 81 4.10 12.09 15.17
N ARG A 82 3.67 11.22 14.27
CA ARG A 82 3.55 11.42 12.81
C ARG A 82 4.89 11.61 12.06
N LYS A 83 6.03 11.38 12.72
CA LYS A 83 7.36 11.51 12.11
C LYS A 83 7.80 10.27 11.35
N GLN A 84 7.14 9.14 11.57
CA GLN A 84 7.35 7.89 10.82
C GLN A 84 6.03 7.15 10.65
N ILE A 85 5.95 6.38 9.56
CA ILE A 85 4.82 5.50 9.27
C ILE A 85 5.29 4.07 9.00
N CYS A 86 4.36 3.12 9.17
CA CYS A 86 4.40 1.85 8.49
C CYS A 86 3.32 1.84 7.41
N VAL A 87 3.64 1.24 6.26
CA VAL A 87 2.68 1.01 5.18
C VAL A 87 1.88 -0.25 5.49
N ALA A 88 0.61 -0.30 5.12
CA ALA A 88 -0.18 -1.52 5.18
C ALA A 88 -0.58 -1.97 3.78
N THR A 89 -0.41 -3.25 3.48
CA THR A 89 -0.81 -3.83 2.19
C THR A 89 -1.70 -5.05 2.40
N SER A 90 -2.52 -5.35 1.41
CA SER A 90 -3.48 -6.44 1.46
C SER A 90 -3.59 -7.18 0.14
N SER A 91 -4.23 -8.35 0.18
CA SER A 91 -4.78 -8.97 -1.02
C SER A 91 -5.86 -8.09 -1.64
N ILE A 92 -6.35 -8.50 -2.80
CA ILE A 92 -7.48 -7.86 -3.49
C ILE A 92 -8.81 -8.10 -2.75
N GLY A 93 -9.85 -7.41 -3.18
CA GLY A 93 -11.23 -7.66 -2.77
C GLY A 93 -11.46 -7.54 -1.27
N PRO A 94 -11.88 -8.63 -0.59
CA PRO A 94 -12.22 -8.58 0.84
C PRO A 94 -11.04 -8.18 1.73
N GLY A 95 -9.80 -8.54 1.37
CA GLY A 95 -8.61 -8.09 2.08
C GLY A 95 -8.43 -6.58 2.01
N ALA A 96 -8.58 -6.01 0.81
CA ALA A 96 -8.57 -4.56 0.63
C ALA A 96 -9.68 -3.86 1.43
N ALA A 97 -10.92 -4.36 1.32
CA ALA A 97 -12.07 -3.79 2.01
C ALA A 97 -11.90 -3.73 3.54
N ASN A 98 -11.20 -4.69 4.13
CA ASN A 98 -10.92 -4.72 5.57
C ASN A 98 -10.10 -3.51 6.07
N MET A 99 -9.39 -2.79 5.21
CA MET A 99 -8.59 -1.63 5.62
C MET A 99 -9.36 -0.31 5.62
N VAL A 100 -10.56 -0.25 5.06
CA VAL A 100 -11.35 0.98 4.88
C VAL A 100 -11.60 1.69 6.21
N THR A 101 -11.99 0.96 7.26
CA THR A 101 -12.23 1.52 8.59
C THR A 101 -10.97 2.19 9.18
N ALA A 102 -9.81 1.59 9.00
CA ALA A 102 -8.54 2.16 9.46
C ALA A 102 -8.21 3.47 8.72
N CYS A 103 -8.47 3.54 7.42
CA CYS A 103 -8.32 4.77 6.64
C CYS A 103 -9.25 5.88 7.13
N GLY A 104 -10.51 5.57 7.41
CA GLY A 104 -11.44 6.52 8.02
C GLY A 104 -10.97 7.03 9.38
N THR A 105 -10.46 6.13 10.22
CA THR A 105 -9.87 6.48 11.53
C THR A 105 -8.66 7.42 11.36
N ALA A 106 -7.75 7.09 10.43
CA ALA A 106 -6.57 7.91 10.16
C ALA A 106 -6.94 9.30 9.66
N THR A 107 -7.89 9.39 8.71
CA THR A 107 -8.38 10.65 8.15
C THR A 107 -9.04 11.53 9.21
N ALA A 108 -9.94 10.98 10.02
CA ALA A 108 -10.63 11.72 11.07
C ALA A 108 -9.67 12.29 12.14
N ASN A 109 -8.57 11.59 12.39
CA ASN A 109 -7.59 11.98 13.41
C ASN A 109 -6.32 12.66 12.86
N ASN A 110 -6.27 12.96 11.56
CA ASN A 110 -5.09 13.53 10.89
C ASN A 110 -3.81 12.72 11.14
N ILE A 111 -3.90 11.39 11.10
CA ILE A 111 -2.77 10.48 11.26
C ILE A 111 -2.32 10.02 9.88
N PRO A 112 -1.03 10.15 9.51
CA PRO A 112 -0.54 9.66 8.23
C PRO A 112 -0.61 8.14 8.17
N LEU A 113 -1.25 7.64 7.13
CA LEU A 113 -1.38 6.23 6.82
C LEU A 113 -1.29 6.05 5.30
N LEU A 114 -0.42 5.19 4.84
CA LEU A 114 -0.38 4.74 3.46
C LEU A 114 -0.84 3.28 3.40
N VAL A 115 -1.88 3.03 2.60
CA VAL A 115 -2.34 1.67 2.31
C VAL A 115 -2.11 1.36 0.83
N LEU A 116 -1.67 0.15 0.54
CA LEU A 116 -1.38 -0.35 -0.80
C LEU A 116 -2.19 -1.63 -1.03
N PRO A 117 -3.50 -1.52 -1.23
CA PRO A 117 -4.34 -2.69 -1.51
C PRO A 117 -4.04 -3.24 -2.90
N GLY A 118 -4.11 -4.57 -3.05
CA GLY A 118 -4.21 -5.18 -4.35
C GLY A 118 -5.49 -4.73 -5.07
N ASP A 119 -5.47 -4.70 -6.39
CA ASP A 119 -6.64 -4.35 -7.21
C ASP A 119 -6.89 -5.40 -8.28
N THR A 120 -8.02 -5.28 -8.97
CA THR A 120 -8.38 -6.12 -10.10
C THR A 120 -7.52 -5.82 -11.33
N TYR A 121 -7.74 -6.58 -12.41
CA TYR A 121 -6.99 -6.40 -13.65
C TYR A 121 -7.16 -5.00 -14.24
N ALA A 122 -6.05 -4.39 -14.65
CA ALA A 122 -6.06 -3.06 -15.25
C ALA A 122 -6.59 -3.04 -16.71
N CYS A 123 -6.58 -4.17 -17.39
CA CYS A 123 -6.79 -4.23 -18.84
C CYS A 123 -7.90 -5.19 -19.29
N ARG A 124 -8.59 -5.87 -18.39
CA ARG A 124 -9.68 -6.79 -18.74
C ARG A 124 -10.73 -6.89 -17.65
N GLN A 125 -11.93 -7.27 -18.05
CA GLN A 125 -13.01 -7.64 -17.13
C GLN A 125 -12.56 -8.80 -16.23
N PRO A 126 -12.75 -8.72 -14.91
CA PRO A 126 -12.44 -9.83 -14.02
C PRO A 126 -13.36 -11.02 -14.28
N ASP A 127 -12.77 -12.20 -14.44
CA ASP A 127 -13.50 -13.46 -14.42
C ASP A 127 -13.79 -13.85 -12.97
N PRO A 128 -14.70 -14.81 -12.72
CA PRO A 128 -14.90 -15.38 -11.40
C PRO A 128 -13.63 -16.11 -10.94
N VAL A 129 -12.78 -15.43 -10.18
CA VAL A 129 -11.55 -15.96 -9.61
C VAL A 129 -11.51 -15.66 -8.12
N LEU A 130 -10.56 -16.26 -7.41
CA LEU A 130 -10.38 -16.09 -5.97
C LEU A 130 -10.34 -14.61 -5.58
N GLN A 131 -11.14 -14.25 -4.59
CA GLN A 131 -11.20 -12.91 -3.97
C GLN A 131 -11.61 -11.77 -4.92
N GLN A 132 -12.10 -12.04 -6.10
CA GLN A 132 -12.70 -11.03 -6.97
C GLN A 132 -14.16 -10.79 -6.53
N VAL A 133 -14.43 -9.58 -6.11
CA VAL A 133 -15.77 -9.14 -5.65
C VAL A 133 -16.31 -7.99 -6.51
N GLU A 134 -15.64 -7.69 -7.58
CA GLU A 134 -16.01 -6.66 -8.54
C GLU A 134 -17.26 -7.04 -9.32
N HIS A 135 -17.94 -6.03 -9.83
CA HIS A 135 -19.14 -6.20 -10.62
C HIS A 135 -18.80 -6.87 -11.97
N ILE A 136 -19.40 -8.01 -12.27
CA ILE A 136 -19.09 -8.77 -13.49
C ILE A 136 -19.44 -8.02 -14.80
N ASN A 137 -20.32 -7.06 -14.72
CA ASN A 137 -20.83 -6.32 -15.89
C ASN A 137 -20.21 -4.91 -16.03
N SER A 138 -19.30 -4.51 -15.15
CA SER A 138 -18.76 -3.16 -15.20
C SER A 138 -17.36 -3.10 -14.57
N MET A 139 -16.44 -2.48 -15.29
CA MET A 139 -15.11 -2.10 -14.78
C MET A 139 -15.04 -0.65 -14.28
N ALA A 140 -16.17 0.06 -14.25
CA ALA A 140 -16.21 1.46 -13.86
C ALA A 140 -15.83 1.67 -12.38
N THR A 141 -16.13 0.68 -11.54
CA THR A 141 -15.81 0.70 -10.12
C THR A 141 -15.20 -0.63 -9.69
N THR A 142 -14.27 -0.59 -8.76
CA THR A 142 -13.72 -1.77 -8.10
C THR A 142 -13.91 -1.64 -6.59
N THR A 143 -13.62 -2.70 -5.85
CA THR A 143 -13.66 -2.68 -4.37
C THR A 143 -12.84 -1.52 -3.79
N ASN A 144 -11.70 -1.19 -4.42
CA ASN A 144 -10.83 -0.12 -3.95
C ASN A 144 -11.41 1.29 -4.10
N ASP A 145 -12.47 1.49 -4.88
CA ASP A 145 -13.17 2.77 -4.94
C ASP A 145 -13.83 3.16 -3.60
N ALA A 146 -14.04 2.19 -2.70
CA ALA A 146 -14.50 2.47 -1.34
C ALA A 146 -13.54 3.37 -0.53
N PHE A 147 -12.26 3.35 -0.84
CA PHE A 147 -11.27 4.21 -0.19
C PHE A 147 -11.45 5.70 -0.52
N LYS A 148 -12.04 6.04 -1.68
CA LYS A 148 -12.29 7.44 -2.08
C LYS A 148 -13.08 8.22 -1.04
N ALA A 149 -14.02 7.56 -0.37
CA ALA A 149 -14.87 8.19 0.63
C ALA A 149 -14.16 8.46 1.96
N VAL A 150 -13.06 7.76 2.26
CA VAL A 150 -12.40 7.78 3.57
C VAL A 150 -10.94 8.23 3.54
N CYS A 151 -10.34 8.35 2.37
CA CYS A 151 -8.96 8.81 2.20
C CYS A 151 -8.90 10.26 1.72
N ARG A 152 -7.89 11.00 2.13
CA ARG A 152 -7.61 12.36 1.63
C ARG A 152 -7.00 12.36 0.24
N TYR A 153 -6.28 11.32 -0.09
CA TYR A 153 -5.69 11.06 -1.40
C TYR A 153 -5.98 9.62 -1.78
N TRP A 154 -6.33 9.40 -3.02
CA TRP A 154 -6.55 8.09 -3.60
C TRP A 154 -6.13 8.11 -5.06
N ASP A 155 -5.39 7.10 -5.48
CA ASP A 155 -5.06 6.89 -6.88
C ASP A 155 -5.02 5.41 -7.21
N ARG A 156 -5.14 5.08 -8.49
CA ARG A 156 -5.01 3.73 -9.04
C ARG A 156 -3.85 3.69 -10.02
N ILE A 157 -2.79 2.98 -9.65
CA ILE A 157 -1.61 2.83 -10.48
C ILE A 157 -1.82 1.67 -11.44
N VAL A 158 -2.04 1.96 -12.71
CA VAL A 158 -2.21 0.97 -13.79
C VAL A 158 -0.99 0.88 -14.70
N ARG A 159 -0.05 1.80 -14.57
CA ARG A 159 1.23 1.85 -15.31
C ARG A 159 2.37 2.26 -14.38
N PRO A 160 3.58 1.72 -14.61
CA PRO A 160 4.73 2.04 -13.73
C PRO A 160 5.06 3.54 -13.64
N GLU A 161 4.83 4.30 -14.71
CA GLU A 161 5.14 5.73 -14.76
C GLU A 161 4.31 6.56 -13.75
N GLN A 162 3.16 6.05 -13.33
CA GLN A 162 2.30 6.72 -12.35
C GLN A 162 2.87 6.66 -10.92
N LEU A 163 3.88 5.84 -10.66
CA LEU A 163 4.48 5.73 -9.31
C LEU A 163 5.08 7.05 -8.81
N MET A 164 5.56 7.87 -9.72
CA MET A 164 6.28 9.11 -9.40
C MET A 164 5.45 10.38 -9.58
N SER A 165 4.14 10.26 -9.84
CA SER A 165 3.26 11.42 -10.10
C SER A 165 2.39 11.85 -8.89
#